data_7fc9b85d49c203f03cd1dda8e4861591
#
_entry.id   7fc9b85d49c203f03cd1dda8e4861591
#
_cell.length_a   1.000
_cell.length_b   1.000
_cell.length_c   1.000
_cell.angle_alpha   90.00
_cell.angle_beta   90.00
_cell.angle_gamma   90.00
#
_symmetry.space_group_name_H-M   'P 1'
#
loop_
_entity.id
_entity.type
_entity.pdbx_description
1 polymer ?
#
loop_
_entity_poly.entity_id
_entity_poly.type
_entity_poly.pdbx_seq_one_letter_code
_entity_poly.pdbx_strand_id
1 'polypeptide(L)'
;MLDTNLKTQLKAYLEKVTQPFEIVASLDDGEKSRELLSLLQDIAGLSDKITLKTDGDDARKPSFSLNRIGGNISLRFAGIPMGHEFTSLVLALLQVGGHPSKTAPEVIEQIKALDGDYRFETYFSLSCQNCPDVVQALNLMAVLNPNIKHVAIDGALFQDEVEARQIMSVPSIYLNGELFTQGRMSEEEILAKLDTGSSARDAEKLKTKDAFDVLVVGGGPAGAAAAIYAARKGVRTGVAAERFGGQVLDTMAIENFISVKETEGPKLARALEEHVREYEVDIMNLQRASQLIPAGADGLHRVQFENGGELKAKTLILATGARWREMNVPGEQEYRGRGVAYCPHCDGPLFKGKRVAVIGGGNSGVEAAIDLAGIVAHVTLLEFGEDLRADAVLQRKLNSLPNVRVLKMAQTTEVKGDGQKVTGLVYKDRTNDEVHSVELEGIFVQIGLLPNSEWLKGTLELSRFGEIIVDAKGQTSIPGVFAAGDVTTVPYKQIVIAVGEGAKASLSAFDHLIRTSAPA
;
A
#
# COMPACT_ATOMS: atom_id res chain seq x y z
N MET A 1 11.81 -16.46 24.77
CA MET A 1 11.13 -16.29 23.48
C MET A 1 11.78 -15.18 22.65
N LEU A 2 12.12 -14.03 23.22
CA LEU A 2 12.95 -13.02 22.55
C LEU A 2 14.43 -13.43 22.62
N ASP A 3 15.13 -13.38 21.50
CA ASP A 3 16.57 -13.56 21.50
C ASP A 3 17.29 -12.35 22.13
N THR A 4 18.59 -12.48 22.37
CA THR A 4 19.38 -11.45 23.06
C THR A 4 19.43 -10.12 22.26
N ASN A 5 19.41 -10.20 20.93
CA ASN A 5 19.47 -9.01 20.06
C ASN A 5 18.14 -8.25 20.13
N LEU A 6 17.02 -8.95 19.98
CA LEU A 6 15.68 -8.36 20.11
C LEU A 6 15.45 -7.76 21.50
N LYS A 7 15.90 -8.44 22.57
CA LYS A 7 15.83 -7.90 23.94
C LYS A 7 16.63 -6.58 24.08
N THR A 8 17.82 -6.53 23.51
CA THR A 8 18.65 -5.32 23.56
C THR A 8 18.00 -4.17 22.80
N GLN A 9 17.47 -4.42 21.59
CA GLN A 9 16.77 -3.42 20.81
C GLN A 9 15.50 -2.94 21.50
N LEU A 10 14.67 -3.88 22.00
CA LEU A 10 13.43 -3.53 22.68
C LEU A 10 13.70 -2.72 23.96
N LYS A 11 14.74 -3.05 24.72
CA LYS A 11 15.15 -2.27 25.89
C LYS A 11 15.44 -0.82 25.53
N ALA A 12 16.21 -0.59 24.47
CA ALA A 12 16.52 0.76 23.99
C ALA A 12 15.26 1.55 23.56
N TYR A 13 14.28 0.87 22.96
CA TYR A 13 12.99 1.50 22.68
C TYR A 13 12.19 1.82 23.95
N LEU A 14 12.17 0.91 24.93
CA LEU A 14 11.42 1.08 26.18
C LEU A 14 11.98 2.16 27.10
N GLU A 15 13.23 2.62 26.90
CA GLU A 15 13.79 3.81 27.55
C GLU A 15 12.98 5.09 27.23
N LYS A 16 12.28 5.12 26.09
CA LYS A 16 11.41 6.22 25.68
C LYS A 16 10.06 6.25 26.38
N VAL A 17 9.71 5.22 27.14
CA VAL A 17 8.46 5.15 27.93
C VAL A 17 8.55 6.16 29.06
N THR A 18 7.56 7.06 29.15
CA THR A 18 7.50 8.11 30.17
C THR A 18 6.42 7.87 31.22
N GLN A 19 5.34 7.16 30.87
CA GLN A 19 4.19 6.87 31.69
C GLN A 19 4.18 5.38 32.10
N PRO A 20 3.94 5.07 33.38
CA PRO A 20 3.82 3.66 33.80
C PRO A 20 2.53 3.05 33.27
N PHE A 21 2.61 1.78 32.92
CA PHE A 21 1.45 0.99 32.49
C PHE A 21 1.55 -0.46 32.97
N GLU A 22 0.43 -1.15 32.95
CA GLU A 22 0.37 -2.57 33.27
C GLU A 22 -0.01 -3.42 32.07
N ILE A 23 0.57 -4.60 32.02
CA ILE A 23 0.19 -5.69 31.12
C ILE A 23 -0.66 -6.65 31.96
N VAL A 24 -1.91 -6.88 31.56
CA VAL A 24 -2.81 -7.81 32.23
C VAL A 24 -3.09 -8.98 31.30
N ALA A 25 -2.51 -10.13 31.61
CA ALA A 25 -2.63 -11.34 30.81
C ALA A 25 -3.82 -12.20 31.26
N SER A 26 -4.61 -12.68 30.31
CA SER A 26 -5.69 -13.66 30.47
C SER A 26 -5.21 -14.98 29.86
N LEU A 27 -4.93 -15.96 30.71
CA LEU A 27 -4.24 -17.19 30.34
C LEU A 27 -5.08 -18.41 30.71
N ASP A 28 -4.85 -19.51 30.01
CA ASP A 28 -5.30 -20.87 30.37
C ASP A 28 -4.07 -21.77 30.57
N ASP A 29 -4.29 -23.08 30.75
CA ASP A 29 -3.22 -24.06 30.96
C ASP A 29 -2.53 -24.49 29.63
N GLY A 30 -2.91 -23.93 28.50
CA GLY A 30 -2.43 -24.27 27.16
C GLY A 30 -0.98 -23.91 26.92
N GLU A 31 -0.40 -24.51 25.87
CA GLU A 31 0.97 -24.23 25.45
C GLU A 31 1.13 -22.77 25.00
N LYS A 32 0.16 -22.25 24.25
CA LYS A 32 0.17 -20.86 23.77
C LYS A 32 0.09 -19.83 24.89
N SER A 33 -0.62 -20.13 25.96
CA SER A 33 -0.63 -19.31 27.18
C SER A 33 0.73 -19.27 27.87
N ARG A 34 1.46 -20.39 27.90
CA ARG A 34 2.84 -20.43 28.43
C ARG A 34 3.82 -19.66 27.55
N GLU A 35 3.68 -19.76 26.21
CA GLU A 35 4.48 -18.99 25.27
C GLU A 35 4.25 -17.49 25.45
N LEU A 36 2.99 -17.05 25.53
CA LEU A 36 2.64 -15.65 25.75
C LEU A 36 3.20 -15.15 27.09
N LEU A 37 3.02 -15.91 28.17
CA LEU A 37 3.53 -15.53 29.48
C LEU A 37 5.05 -15.30 29.46
N SER A 38 5.80 -16.19 28.79
CA SER A 38 7.25 -16.03 28.64
C SER A 38 7.62 -14.75 27.90
N LEU A 39 6.89 -14.41 26.81
CA LEU A 39 7.10 -13.15 26.09
C LEU A 39 6.82 -11.94 26.98
N LEU A 40 5.71 -11.93 27.70
CA LEU A 40 5.32 -10.81 28.56
C LEU A 40 6.25 -10.62 29.76
N GLN A 41 6.78 -11.71 30.32
CA GLN A 41 7.82 -11.67 31.37
C GLN A 41 9.12 -11.07 30.84
N ASP A 42 9.53 -11.47 29.61
CA ASP A 42 10.70 -10.87 28.95
C ASP A 42 10.53 -9.35 28.79
N ILE A 43 9.34 -8.90 28.32
CA ILE A 43 9.05 -7.48 28.12
C ILE A 43 9.02 -6.71 29.44
N ALA A 44 8.29 -7.21 30.44
CA ALA A 44 8.18 -6.54 31.73
C ALA A 44 9.54 -6.42 32.45
N GLY A 45 10.42 -7.39 32.27
CA GLY A 45 11.78 -7.37 32.82
C GLY A 45 12.71 -6.32 32.19
N LEU A 46 12.30 -5.65 31.08
CA LEU A 46 13.12 -4.67 30.40
C LEU A 46 12.90 -3.22 30.87
N SER A 47 11.85 -2.95 31.66
CA SER A 47 11.54 -1.58 32.12
C SER A 47 10.79 -1.58 33.45
N ASP A 48 11.25 -0.76 34.40
CA ASP A 48 10.62 -0.57 35.70
C ASP A 48 9.23 0.10 35.64
N LYS A 49 8.86 0.62 34.47
CA LYS A 49 7.56 1.26 34.22
C LYS A 49 6.49 0.29 33.75
N ILE A 50 6.83 -0.99 33.56
CA ILE A 50 5.92 -2.02 33.08
C ILE A 50 5.66 -3.01 34.21
N THR A 51 4.40 -3.17 34.61
CA THR A 51 3.96 -4.15 35.59
C THR A 51 3.21 -5.27 34.89
N LEU A 52 3.60 -6.51 35.09
CA LEU A 52 2.88 -7.68 34.58
C LEU A 52 1.93 -8.25 35.64
N LYS A 53 0.67 -8.44 35.28
CA LYS A 53 -0.36 -9.15 36.01
C LYS A 53 -0.87 -10.34 35.21
N THR A 54 -1.24 -11.41 35.85
CA THR A 54 -1.71 -12.67 35.23
C THR A 54 -3.11 -13.06 35.65
N ASP A 55 -3.86 -12.15 36.24
CA ASP A 55 -5.20 -12.30 36.76
C ASP A 55 -6.31 -11.78 35.83
N GLY A 56 -5.99 -11.62 34.53
CA GLY A 56 -6.97 -11.23 33.54
C GLY A 56 -8.06 -12.29 33.30
N ASP A 57 -9.27 -11.85 33.00
CA ASP A 57 -10.47 -12.68 32.86
C ASP A 57 -11.12 -12.62 31.45
N ASP A 58 -10.39 -12.16 30.46
CA ASP A 58 -10.91 -12.10 29.07
C ASP A 58 -11.30 -13.51 28.57
N ALA A 59 -12.38 -13.56 27.80
CA ALA A 59 -12.88 -14.80 27.23
C ALA A 59 -11.90 -15.40 26.21
N ARG A 60 -11.16 -14.55 25.47
CA ARG A 60 -10.13 -14.99 24.53
C ARG A 60 -8.83 -15.28 25.29
N LYS A 61 -8.40 -16.53 25.27
CA LYS A 61 -7.15 -17.00 25.91
C LYS A 61 -6.32 -17.79 24.89
N PRO A 62 -5.03 -17.47 24.75
CA PRO A 62 -4.27 -16.44 25.46
C PRO A 62 -4.53 -15.02 24.91
N SER A 63 -4.61 -14.06 25.80
CA SER A 63 -4.68 -12.63 25.43
C SER A 63 -4.04 -11.76 26.51
N PHE A 64 -3.80 -10.48 26.21
CA PHE A 64 -3.37 -9.51 27.19
C PHE A 64 -3.83 -8.11 26.82
N SER A 65 -4.03 -7.26 27.82
CA SER A 65 -4.28 -5.83 27.64
C SER A 65 -3.10 -5.00 28.13
N LEU A 66 -2.92 -3.85 27.48
CA LEU A 66 -1.98 -2.80 27.89
C LEU A 66 -2.80 -1.65 28.45
N ASN A 67 -2.66 -1.35 29.73
CA ASN A 67 -3.47 -0.37 30.43
C ASN A 67 -2.59 0.72 31.04
N ARG A 68 -2.77 1.97 30.67
CA ARG A 68 -2.06 3.09 31.30
C ARG A 68 -2.57 3.30 32.73
N ILE A 69 -1.64 3.35 33.68
CA ILE A 69 -1.98 3.60 35.09
C ILE A 69 -2.48 5.02 35.27
N GLY A 70 -3.65 5.16 35.88
CA GLY A 70 -4.29 6.48 36.09
C GLY A 70 -4.99 7.08 34.86
N GLY A 71 -5.16 6.31 33.80
CA GLY A 71 -5.84 6.72 32.56
C GLY A 71 -6.89 5.70 32.10
N ASN A 72 -7.63 6.04 31.04
CA ASN A 72 -8.66 5.18 30.47
C ASN A 72 -8.17 4.46 29.19
N ILE A 73 -6.85 4.42 28.96
CA ILE A 73 -6.27 3.79 27.78
C ILE A 73 -6.14 2.30 28.03
N SER A 74 -6.73 1.50 27.14
CA SER A 74 -6.63 0.04 27.14
C SER A 74 -6.65 -0.49 25.72
N LEU A 75 -5.58 -1.21 25.36
CA LEU A 75 -5.46 -1.96 24.11
C LEU A 75 -5.41 -3.44 24.44
N ARG A 76 -5.89 -4.29 23.54
CA ARG A 76 -5.83 -5.74 23.72
C ARG A 76 -5.26 -6.43 22.48
N PHE A 77 -4.41 -7.41 22.75
CA PHE A 77 -4.00 -8.43 21.78
C PHE A 77 -4.53 -9.80 22.23
N ALA A 78 -5.32 -10.43 21.39
CA ALA A 78 -5.73 -11.81 21.53
C ALA A 78 -4.84 -12.68 20.64
N GLY A 79 -3.86 -13.33 21.26
CA GLY A 79 -2.80 -14.09 20.61
C GLY A 79 -1.40 -13.61 21.00
N ILE A 80 -0.41 -14.03 20.22
CA ILE A 80 1.01 -13.75 20.45
C ILE A 80 1.51 -12.89 19.26
N PRO A 81 1.59 -11.55 19.40
CA PRO A 81 1.92 -10.64 18.30
C PRO A 81 3.43 -10.71 17.97
N MET A 82 3.79 -11.74 17.22
CA MET A 82 5.13 -11.96 16.66
C MET A 82 5.07 -11.80 15.12
N GLY A 83 6.13 -12.20 14.41
CA GLY A 83 6.18 -12.03 12.96
C GLY A 83 6.01 -10.56 12.56
N HIS A 84 5.14 -10.28 11.61
CA HIS A 84 4.87 -8.90 11.17
C HIS A 84 4.22 -8.03 12.24
N GLU A 85 3.48 -8.62 13.20
CA GLU A 85 2.81 -7.87 14.29
C GLU A 85 3.73 -7.51 15.46
N PHE A 86 4.99 -7.97 15.48
CA PHE A 86 5.91 -7.58 16.55
C PHE A 86 6.15 -6.07 16.60
N THR A 87 6.21 -5.42 15.44
CA THR A 87 6.30 -3.96 15.37
C THR A 87 5.07 -3.27 15.95
N SER A 88 3.88 -3.82 15.71
CA SER A 88 2.62 -3.30 16.27
C SER A 88 2.62 -3.40 17.81
N LEU A 89 3.13 -4.50 18.37
CA LEU A 89 3.32 -4.63 19.81
C LEU A 89 4.29 -3.57 20.35
N VAL A 90 5.47 -3.40 19.73
CA VAL A 90 6.48 -2.43 20.18
C VAL A 90 5.91 -1.00 20.17
N LEU A 91 5.21 -0.61 19.10
CA LEU A 91 4.57 0.71 19.02
C LEU A 91 3.46 0.87 20.06
N ALA A 92 2.65 -0.16 20.31
CA ALA A 92 1.62 -0.13 21.34
C ALA A 92 2.22 0.09 22.75
N LEU A 93 3.31 -0.61 23.10
CA LEU A 93 4.03 -0.43 24.36
C LEU A 93 4.52 1.03 24.52
N LEU A 94 5.10 1.58 23.45
CA LEU A 94 5.62 2.96 23.43
C LEU A 94 4.49 3.99 23.59
N GLN A 95 3.41 3.85 22.83
CA GLN A 95 2.29 4.80 22.81
C GLN A 95 1.47 4.74 24.10
N VAL A 96 1.18 3.56 24.61
CA VAL A 96 0.56 3.40 25.94
C VAL A 96 1.49 3.96 27.02
N GLY A 97 2.80 3.77 26.89
CA GLY A 97 3.83 4.33 27.75
C GLY A 97 4.11 5.84 27.57
N GLY A 98 3.29 6.56 26.79
CA GLY A 98 3.35 8.03 26.67
C GLY A 98 4.34 8.56 25.64
N HIS A 99 4.93 7.71 24.80
CA HIS A 99 5.74 8.17 23.66
C HIS A 99 4.83 8.76 22.58
N PRO A 100 5.11 9.97 22.05
CA PRO A 100 4.27 10.64 21.07
C PRO A 100 4.28 9.88 19.73
N SER A 101 3.14 9.91 19.02
CA SER A 101 3.04 9.45 17.64
C SER A 101 3.73 10.44 16.69
N LYS A 102 4.14 9.94 15.52
CA LYS A 102 4.58 10.75 14.37
C LYS A 102 3.41 11.19 13.47
N THR A 103 2.19 10.82 13.80
CA THR A 103 0.97 11.19 13.06
C THR A 103 0.79 12.71 13.03
N ALA A 104 0.29 13.24 11.92
CA ALA A 104 0.07 14.68 11.76
C ALA A 104 -0.85 15.24 12.85
N PRO A 105 -0.54 16.44 13.40
CA PRO A 105 -1.34 17.04 14.48
C PRO A 105 -2.83 17.14 14.15
N GLU A 106 -3.18 17.43 12.90
CA GLU A 106 -4.56 17.56 12.43
C GLU A 106 -5.32 16.23 12.54
N VAL A 107 -4.66 15.12 12.21
CA VAL A 107 -5.23 13.76 12.31
C VAL A 107 -5.42 13.38 13.78
N ILE A 108 -4.44 13.73 14.64
CA ILE A 108 -4.54 13.52 16.09
C ILE A 108 -5.77 14.26 16.67
N GLU A 109 -5.98 15.53 16.29
CA GLU A 109 -7.12 16.30 16.76
C GLU A 109 -8.45 15.75 16.21
N GLN A 110 -8.50 15.28 14.98
CA GLN A 110 -9.68 14.61 14.42
C GLN A 110 -10.01 13.32 15.20
N ILE A 111 -9.01 12.49 15.53
CA ILE A 111 -9.21 11.27 16.34
C ILE A 111 -9.78 11.62 17.71
N LYS A 112 -9.21 12.64 18.38
CA LYS A 112 -9.68 13.09 19.70
C LYS A 112 -11.10 13.65 19.68
N ALA A 113 -11.51 14.23 18.56
CA ALA A 113 -12.83 14.84 18.39
C ALA A 113 -13.95 13.82 18.07
N LEU A 114 -13.62 12.56 17.81
CA LEU A 114 -14.64 11.54 17.60
C LEU A 114 -15.45 11.32 18.87
N ASP A 115 -16.77 11.50 18.75
CA ASP A 115 -17.74 11.31 19.82
C ASP A 115 -18.63 10.10 19.50
N GLY A 116 -18.52 9.06 20.30
CA GLY A 116 -19.23 7.79 20.10
C GLY A 116 -18.54 6.64 20.84
N ASP A 117 -19.19 5.49 20.94
CA ASP A 117 -18.60 4.26 21.48
C ASP A 117 -18.14 3.38 20.31
N TYR A 118 -16.85 3.32 20.08
CA TYR A 118 -16.23 2.60 18.99
C TYR A 118 -15.46 1.39 19.53
N ARG A 119 -15.96 0.19 19.27
CA ARG A 119 -15.32 -1.07 19.64
C ARG A 119 -14.83 -1.80 18.40
N PHE A 120 -13.55 -1.66 18.13
CA PHE A 120 -12.91 -2.31 16.99
C PHE A 120 -12.34 -3.68 17.36
N GLU A 121 -12.55 -4.62 16.47
CA GLU A 121 -11.90 -5.92 16.45
C GLU A 121 -11.22 -6.11 15.10
N THR A 122 -9.91 -6.38 15.11
CA THR A 122 -9.14 -6.60 13.88
C THR A 122 -8.61 -8.02 13.87
N TYR A 123 -9.09 -8.83 12.92
CA TYR A 123 -8.52 -10.15 12.68
C TYR A 123 -7.30 -10.03 11.78
N PHE A 124 -6.17 -10.58 12.24
CA PHE A 124 -4.90 -10.55 11.52
C PHE A 124 -4.28 -11.95 11.41
N SER A 125 -3.22 -12.08 10.61
CA SER A 125 -2.33 -13.23 10.55
C SER A 125 -0.88 -12.77 10.74
N LEU A 126 -0.06 -13.57 11.42
CA LEU A 126 1.35 -13.26 11.66
C LEU A 126 2.19 -13.15 10.37
N SER A 127 1.71 -13.72 9.27
CA SER A 127 2.32 -13.65 7.94
C SER A 127 1.73 -12.56 7.04
N CYS A 128 0.75 -11.80 7.51
CA CYS A 128 0.08 -10.75 6.75
C CYS A 128 0.89 -9.45 6.81
N GLN A 129 1.37 -8.97 5.66
CA GLN A 129 2.16 -7.73 5.57
C GLN A 129 1.32 -6.44 5.70
N ASN A 130 0.03 -6.51 5.37
CA ASN A 130 -0.89 -5.36 5.42
C ASN A 130 -1.60 -5.21 6.78
N CYS A 131 -1.56 -6.24 7.62
CA CYS A 131 -2.23 -6.23 8.91
C CYS A 131 -1.63 -5.24 9.90
N PRO A 132 -0.29 -5.07 9.99
CA PRO A 132 0.31 -4.14 10.94
C PRO A 132 -0.16 -2.69 10.78
N ASP A 133 -0.37 -2.20 9.57
CA ASP A 133 -0.81 -0.83 9.34
C ASP A 133 -2.16 -0.55 10.00
N VAL A 134 -3.10 -1.47 9.87
CA VAL A 134 -4.44 -1.36 10.47
C VAL A 134 -4.39 -1.52 11.99
N VAL A 135 -3.64 -2.51 12.48
CA VAL A 135 -3.50 -2.75 13.93
C VAL A 135 -2.86 -1.55 14.61
N GLN A 136 -1.82 -0.97 14.01
CA GLN A 136 -1.12 0.22 14.53
C GLN A 136 -2.03 1.45 14.50
N ALA A 137 -2.78 1.67 13.41
CA ALA A 137 -3.72 2.78 13.29
C ALA A 137 -4.79 2.72 14.39
N LEU A 138 -5.46 1.59 14.56
CA LEU A 138 -6.52 1.44 15.55
C LEU A 138 -5.99 1.45 17.00
N ASN A 139 -4.79 0.91 17.23
CA ASN A 139 -4.11 1.03 18.52
C ASN A 139 -3.83 2.49 18.86
N LEU A 140 -3.30 3.28 17.93
CA LEU A 140 -3.06 4.70 18.12
C LEU A 140 -4.36 5.45 18.40
N MET A 141 -5.41 5.19 17.63
CA MET A 141 -6.72 5.82 17.84
C MET A 141 -7.27 5.52 19.23
N ALA A 142 -7.12 4.29 19.74
CA ALA A 142 -7.54 3.91 21.08
C ALA A 142 -6.66 4.53 22.18
N VAL A 143 -5.38 4.84 21.90
CA VAL A 143 -4.51 5.60 22.82
C VAL A 143 -4.94 7.07 22.91
N LEU A 144 -5.34 7.66 21.78
CA LEU A 144 -5.66 9.08 21.67
C LEU A 144 -7.09 9.43 22.12
N ASN A 145 -8.02 8.48 21.99
CA ASN A 145 -9.44 8.71 22.32
C ASN A 145 -9.99 7.58 23.21
N PRO A 146 -10.40 7.85 24.45
CA PRO A 146 -10.90 6.85 25.38
C PRO A 146 -12.23 6.20 24.95
N ASN A 147 -12.95 6.81 24.02
CA ASN A 147 -14.19 6.26 23.46
C ASN A 147 -13.91 5.15 22.43
N ILE A 148 -12.65 4.97 22.04
CA ILE A 148 -12.24 3.95 21.09
C ILE A 148 -11.59 2.78 21.86
N LYS A 149 -12.08 1.57 21.64
CA LYS A 149 -11.50 0.32 22.14
C LYS A 149 -11.05 -0.52 20.97
N HIS A 150 -9.90 -1.15 21.08
CA HIS A 150 -9.38 -2.01 20.04
C HIS A 150 -8.87 -3.34 20.58
N VAL A 151 -9.23 -4.41 19.88
CA VAL A 151 -8.70 -5.76 20.09
C VAL A 151 -8.12 -6.27 18.79
N ALA A 152 -6.84 -6.56 18.77
CA ALA A 152 -6.16 -7.23 17.66
C ALA A 152 -6.17 -8.75 17.91
N ILE A 153 -6.70 -9.54 16.97
CA ILE A 153 -7.02 -10.95 17.15
C ILE A 153 -6.24 -11.78 16.12
N ASP A 154 -5.42 -12.70 16.59
CA ASP A 154 -4.76 -13.68 15.73
C ASP A 154 -5.77 -14.72 15.24
N GLY A 155 -6.19 -14.61 13.98
CA GLY A 155 -7.18 -15.51 13.40
C GLY A 155 -6.78 -16.98 13.40
N ALA A 156 -5.49 -17.29 13.43
CA ALA A 156 -5.01 -18.67 13.50
C ALA A 156 -5.24 -19.32 14.87
N LEU A 157 -5.29 -18.52 15.94
CA LEU A 157 -5.59 -19.01 17.29
C LEU A 157 -7.09 -19.03 17.62
N PHE A 158 -7.88 -18.18 16.96
CA PHE A 158 -9.32 -18.04 17.19
C PHE A 158 -10.13 -18.43 15.95
N GLN A 159 -9.86 -19.62 15.42
CA GLN A 159 -10.48 -20.14 14.19
C GLN A 159 -11.99 -20.25 14.28
N ASP A 160 -12.55 -20.63 15.44
CA ASP A 160 -13.99 -20.70 15.63
C ASP A 160 -14.69 -19.36 15.39
N GLU A 161 -14.07 -18.25 15.80
CA GLU A 161 -14.58 -16.92 15.53
C GLU A 161 -14.43 -16.54 14.04
N VAL A 162 -13.32 -16.91 13.41
CA VAL A 162 -13.05 -16.69 11.98
C VAL A 162 -14.09 -17.43 11.14
N GLU A 163 -14.39 -18.69 11.46
CA GLU A 163 -15.39 -19.49 10.78
C GLU A 163 -16.82 -18.96 11.00
N ALA A 164 -17.17 -18.64 12.25
CA ALA A 164 -18.48 -18.10 12.60
C ALA A 164 -18.78 -16.76 11.88
N ARG A 165 -17.77 -15.94 11.66
CA ARG A 165 -17.87 -14.64 10.95
C ARG A 165 -17.59 -14.76 9.45
N GLN A 166 -17.29 -15.94 8.95
CA GLN A 166 -16.94 -16.21 7.53
C GLN A 166 -15.82 -15.29 7.03
N ILE A 167 -14.76 -15.11 7.84
CA ILE A 167 -13.62 -14.26 7.48
C ILE A 167 -12.74 -15.00 6.47
N MET A 168 -12.71 -14.50 5.24
CA MET A 168 -11.97 -15.10 4.13
C MET A 168 -10.64 -14.39 3.82
N SER A 169 -10.40 -13.22 4.42
CA SER A 169 -9.19 -12.44 4.19
C SER A 169 -8.83 -11.61 5.42
N VAL A 170 -7.56 -11.26 5.57
CA VAL A 170 -7.05 -10.40 6.64
C VAL A 170 -6.22 -9.24 6.06
N PRO A 171 -6.24 -8.06 6.71
CA PRO A 171 -6.98 -7.72 7.92
C PRO A 171 -8.49 -7.59 7.65
N SER A 172 -9.30 -8.12 8.57
CA SER A 172 -10.74 -7.89 8.61
C SER A 172 -11.09 -7.12 9.87
N ILE A 173 -11.76 -5.98 9.71
CA ILE A 173 -12.05 -5.03 10.76
C ILE A 173 -13.55 -5.03 11.03
N TYR A 174 -13.91 -5.23 12.28
CA TYR A 174 -15.28 -5.13 12.78
C TYR A 174 -15.41 -3.92 13.70
N LEU A 175 -16.51 -3.20 13.58
CA LEU A 175 -16.89 -2.11 14.46
C LEU A 175 -18.21 -2.43 15.14
N ASN A 176 -18.22 -2.46 16.45
CA ASN A 176 -19.41 -2.77 17.28
C ASN A 176 -20.07 -4.10 16.88
N GLY A 177 -19.27 -5.08 16.45
CA GLY A 177 -19.72 -6.42 16.04
C GLY A 177 -20.06 -6.58 14.56
N GLU A 178 -20.18 -5.49 13.80
CA GLU A 178 -20.50 -5.49 12.37
C GLU A 178 -19.23 -5.33 11.52
N LEU A 179 -19.19 -5.95 10.33
CA LEU A 179 -18.06 -5.82 9.42
C LEU A 179 -17.93 -4.37 8.95
N PHE A 180 -16.84 -3.71 9.35
CA PHE A 180 -16.54 -2.34 8.99
C PHE A 180 -15.82 -2.27 7.64
N THR A 181 -14.78 -3.10 7.47
CA THR A 181 -14.02 -3.17 6.21
C THR A 181 -13.06 -4.35 6.21
N GLN A 182 -12.50 -4.65 5.04
CA GLN A 182 -11.43 -5.62 4.84
C GLN A 182 -10.29 -4.97 4.06
N GLY A 183 -9.07 -5.46 4.29
CA GLY A 183 -7.87 -4.94 3.67
C GLY A 183 -7.19 -3.82 4.45
N ARG A 184 -6.08 -3.34 3.90
CA ARG A 184 -5.25 -2.29 4.50
C ARG A 184 -6.00 -0.97 4.57
N MET A 185 -5.84 -0.24 5.67
CA MET A 185 -6.33 1.14 5.85
C MET A 185 -5.36 1.95 6.71
N SER A 186 -5.22 3.25 6.38
CA SER A 186 -4.54 4.23 7.21
C SER A 186 -5.49 4.85 8.25
N GLU A 187 -4.92 5.63 9.19
CA GLU A 187 -5.70 6.40 10.17
C GLU A 187 -6.69 7.34 9.49
N GLU A 188 -6.26 8.03 8.44
CA GLU A 188 -7.09 8.98 7.69
C GLU A 188 -8.25 8.27 6.98
N GLU A 189 -8.00 7.09 6.40
CA GLU A 189 -9.04 6.29 5.75
C GLU A 189 -10.08 5.78 6.75
N ILE A 190 -9.65 5.37 7.95
CA ILE A 190 -10.55 4.97 9.03
C ILE A 190 -11.39 6.17 9.48
N LEU A 191 -10.74 7.33 9.73
CA LEU A 191 -11.41 8.57 10.10
C LEU A 191 -12.46 9.00 9.07
N ALA A 192 -12.11 8.97 7.78
CA ALA A 192 -13.02 9.34 6.70
C ALA A 192 -14.29 8.46 6.66
N LYS A 193 -14.17 7.19 7.05
CA LYS A 193 -15.34 6.30 7.17
C LYS A 193 -16.16 6.54 8.43
N LEU A 194 -15.54 6.96 9.53
CA LEU A 194 -16.23 7.24 10.80
C LEU A 194 -16.91 8.63 10.79
N ASP A 195 -16.25 9.60 10.18
CA ASP A 195 -16.70 10.98 10.10
C ASP A 195 -17.04 11.35 8.65
N THR A 196 -18.29 11.13 8.26
CA THR A 196 -18.78 11.42 6.91
C THR A 196 -18.73 12.90 6.51
N GLY A 197 -18.52 13.81 7.48
CA GLY A 197 -18.33 15.24 7.23
C GLY A 197 -16.88 15.66 7.01
N SER A 198 -15.91 14.77 7.24
CA SER A 198 -14.46 15.08 7.13
C SER A 198 -14.08 15.51 5.71
N SER A 199 -14.55 14.79 4.71
CA SER A 199 -14.27 15.07 3.29
C SER A 199 -14.65 16.49 2.85
N ALA A 200 -15.82 16.98 3.27
CA ALA A 200 -16.26 18.34 2.96
C ALA A 200 -15.42 19.41 3.69
N ARG A 201 -15.06 19.16 4.97
CA ARG A 201 -14.19 20.07 5.72
C ARG A 201 -12.78 20.12 5.13
N ASP A 202 -12.26 18.99 4.69
CA ASP A 202 -10.95 18.93 4.05
C ASP A 202 -10.96 19.66 2.70
N ALA A 203 -12.04 19.53 1.91
CA ALA A 203 -12.23 20.29 0.69
C ALA A 203 -12.17 21.80 0.91
N GLU A 204 -12.83 22.31 1.97
CA GLU A 204 -12.78 23.73 2.29
C GLU A 204 -11.38 24.17 2.76
N LYS A 205 -10.68 23.35 3.55
CA LYS A 205 -9.28 23.63 3.93
C LYS A 205 -8.36 23.73 2.71
N LEU A 206 -8.52 22.83 1.72
CA LEU A 206 -7.72 22.89 0.49
C LEU A 206 -7.87 24.22 -0.24
N LYS A 207 -9.09 24.73 -0.35
CA LYS A 207 -9.39 26.01 -1.03
C LYS A 207 -8.72 27.22 -0.37
N THR A 208 -8.47 27.15 0.94
CA THR A 208 -7.85 28.24 1.72
C THR A 208 -6.33 28.22 1.69
N LYS A 209 -5.71 27.14 1.16
CA LYS A 209 -4.26 27.06 1.06
C LYS A 209 -3.72 28.07 0.03
N ASP A 210 -2.62 28.73 0.41
CA ASP A 210 -1.87 29.57 -0.54
C ASP A 210 -1.33 28.72 -1.70
N ALA A 211 -1.11 29.36 -2.85
CA ALA A 211 -0.60 28.68 -4.02
C ALA A 211 0.81 28.08 -3.77
N PHE A 212 1.02 26.87 -4.25
CA PHE A 212 2.33 26.22 -4.22
C PHE A 212 3.22 26.72 -5.35
N ASP A 213 4.52 26.72 -5.16
CA ASP A 213 5.45 26.87 -6.27
C ASP A 213 5.47 25.59 -7.12
N VAL A 214 5.50 24.43 -6.44
CA VAL A 214 5.40 23.09 -7.04
C VAL A 214 4.33 22.29 -6.32
N LEU A 215 3.29 21.88 -7.04
CA LEU A 215 2.33 20.91 -6.56
C LEU A 215 2.52 19.59 -7.27
N VAL A 216 2.79 18.54 -6.49
CA VAL A 216 2.89 17.17 -7.00
C VAL A 216 1.53 16.49 -6.82
N VAL A 217 1.00 15.89 -7.88
CA VAL A 217 -0.24 15.12 -7.85
C VAL A 217 0.09 13.64 -7.97
N GLY A 218 -0.03 12.91 -6.86
CA GLY A 218 0.36 11.51 -6.71
C GLY A 218 1.53 11.33 -5.75
N GLY A 219 1.37 10.40 -4.77
CA GLY A 219 2.32 10.14 -3.69
C GLY A 219 3.13 8.86 -3.86
N GLY A 220 3.20 8.30 -5.08
CA GLY A 220 4.05 7.14 -5.38
C GLY A 220 5.55 7.51 -5.46
N PRO A 221 6.42 6.57 -5.86
CA PRO A 221 7.87 6.80 -5.93
C PRO A 221 8.28 8.02 -6.76
N ALA A 222 7.62 8.26 -7.90
CA ALA A 222 7.86 9.45 -8.72
C ALA A 222 7.49 10.74 -7.99
N GLY A 223 6.32 10.75 -7.32
CA GLY A 223 5.84 11.90 -6.57
C GLY A 223 6.70 12.21 -5.35
N ALA A 224 7.10 11.19 -4.60
CA ALA A 224 7.99 11.34 -3.45
C ALA A 224 9.36 11.94 -3.88
N ALA A 225 9.96 11.41 -4.95
CA ALA A 225 11.20 11.95 -5.49
C ALA A 225 11.04 13.40 -5.97
N ALA A 226 9.95 13.71 -6.69
CA ALA A 226 9.66 15.06 -7.16
C ALA A 226 9.54 16.04 -5.99
N ALA A 227 8.79 15.68 -4.94
CA ALA A 227 8.60 16.51 -3.76
C ALA A 227 9.91 16.80 -3.03
N ILE A 228 10.74 15.76 -2.80
CA ILE A 228 12.05 15.91 -2.16
C ILE A 228 12.94 16.87 -2.95
N TYR A 229 13.03 16.68 -4.27
CA TYR A 229 13.89 17.51 -5.11
C TYR A 229 13.40 18.96 -5.19
N ALA A 230 12.10 19.22 -5.19
CA ALA A 230 11.52 20.55 -5.14
C ALA A 230 11.77 21.22 -3.79
N ALA A 231 11.44 20.57 -2.68
CA ALA A 231 11.60 21.10 -1.33
C ALA A 231 13.06 21.44 -1.01
N ARG A 232 14.01 20.64 -1.47
CA ARG A 232 15.45 20.92 -1.34
C ARG A 232 15.92 22.17 -2.08
N LYS A 233 15.13 22.71 -3.00
CA LYS A 233 15.38 24.00 -3.64
C LYS A 233 14.81 25.18 -2.86
N GLY A 234 14.16 24.93 -1.71
CA GLY A 234 13.56 25.96 -0.88
C GLY A 234 12.26 26.55 -1.45
N VAL A 235 11.63 25.89 -2.43
CA VAL A 235 10.34 26.32 -3.00
C VAL A 235 9.19 25.66 -2.24
N ARG A 236 8.07 26.40 -2.11
CA ARG A 236 6.88 25.89 -1.45
C ARG A 236 6.32 24.69 -2.21
N THR A 237 6.39 23.52 -1.60
CA THR A 237 6.04 22.25 -2.20
C THR A 237 4.87 21.58 -1.49
N GLY A 238 3.90 21.08 -2.27
CA GLY A 238 2.81 20.23 -1.79
C GLY A 238 2.73 18.92 -2.55
N VAL A 239 2.21 17.89 -1.89
CA VAL A 239 1.86 16.60 -2.48
C VAL A 239 0.39 16.32 -2.19
N ALA A 240 -0.43 16.18 -3.23
CA ALA A 240 -1.80 15.72 -3.13
C ALA A 240 -1.89 14.28 -3.65
N ALA A 241 -2.31 13.35 -2.83
CA ALA A 241 -2.34 11.93 -3.16
C ALA A 241 -3.61 11.25 -2.68
N GLU A 242 -4.12 10.27 -3.42
CA GLU A 242 -5.18 9.39 -2.95
C GLU A 242 -4.68 8.55 -1.77
N ARG A 243 -3.49 7.97 -1.90
CA ARG A 243 -2.72 7.33 -0.83
C ARG A 243 -1.22 7.52 -1.07
N PHE A 244 -0.47 7.86 -0.04
CA PHE A 244 0.97 7.96 -0.15
C PHE A 244 1.60 6.56 -0.30
N GLY A 245 2.61 6.42 -1.15
CA GLY A 245 3.21 5.14 -1.54
C GLY A 245 2.65 4.57 -2.86
N GLY A 246 1.41 4.91 -3.22
CA GLY A 246 0.79 4.47 -4.47
C GLY A 246 0.76 2.94 -4.63
N GLN A 247 0.97 2.45 -5.84
CA GLN A 247 0.92 1.01 -6.16
C GLN A 247 2.04 0.19 -5.51
N VAL A 248 3.13 0.81 -5.06
CA VAL A 248 4.20 0.11 -4.31
C VAL A 248 3.67 -0.55 -3.05
N LEU A 249 2.66 0.03 -2.42
CA LEU A 249 2.00 -0.54 -1.23
C LEU A 249 1.44 -1.95 -1.46
N ASP A 250 1.12 -2.29 -2.71
CA ASP A 250 0.53 -3.57 -3.09
C ASP A 250 1.59 -4.61 -3.52
N THR A 251 2.88 -4.26 -3.44
CA THR A 251 4.00 -5.13 -3.83
C THR A 251 4.51 -5.92 -2.63
N MET A 252 4.58 -7.26 -2.74
CA MET A 252 4.98 -8.14 -1.64
C MET A 252 6.48 -8.09 -1.38
N ALA A 253 7.30 -8.28 -2.41
CA ALA A 253 8.75 -8.30 -2.31
C ALA A 253 9.37 -7.41 -3.38
N ILE A 254 10.41 -6.67 -3.02
CA ILE A 254 11.15 -5.77 -3.89
C ILE A 254 12.64 -6.08 -3.72
N GLU A 255 13.25 -6.66 -4.75
CA GLU A 255 14.67 -7.02 -4.78
C GLU A 255 15.45 -6.24 -5.85
N ASN A 256 14.76 -5.45 -6.66
CA ASN A 256 15.31 -4.73 -7.79
C ASN A 256 15.43 -3.20 -7.56
N PHE A 257 15.24 -2.73 -6.33
CA PHE A 257 15.47 -1.33 -5.98
C PHE A 257 16.93 -1.12 -5.57
N ILE A 258 17.67 -0.37 -6.38
CA ILE A 258 19.12 -0.20 -6.22
C ILE A 258 19.47 0.33 -4.82
N SER A 259 20.48 -0.24 -4.18
CA SER A 259 20.97 -0.04 -2.82
C SER A 259 20.15 -0.70 -1.70
N VAL A 260 19.00 -1.26 -2.00
CA VAL A 260 18.19 -2.05 -1.07
C VAL A 260 18.14 -3.49 -1.58
N LYS A 261 18.79 -4.42 -0.87
CA LYS A 261 18.89 -5.82 -1.33
C LYS A 261 17.53 -6.50 -1.43
N GLU A 262 16.70 -6.26 -0.41
CA GLU A 262 15.37 -6.83 -0.27
C GLU A 262 14.54 -5.91 0.63
N THR A 263 13.29 -5.67 0.25
CA THR A 263 12.32 -4.93 1.06
C THR A 263 10.90 -5.30 0.64
N GLU A 264 9.93 -4.83 1.39
CA GLU A 264 8.50 -4.96 1.11
C GLU A 264 7.93 -3.62 0.65
N GLY A 265 6.89 -3.64 -0.18
CA GLY A 265 6.27 -2.42 -0.69
C GLY A 265 5.83 -1.45 0.40
N PRO A 266 5.07 -1.87 1.41
CA PRO A 266 4.68 -0.99 2.52
C PRO A 266 5.86 -0.39 3.27
N LYS A 267 6.94 -1.16 3.45
CA LYS A 267 8.17 -0.69 4.11
C LYS A 267 8.90 0.36 3.28
N LEU A 268 9.01 0.14 1.97
CA LEU A 268 9.61 1.12 1.07
C LEU A 268 8.76 2.39 0.98
N ALA A 269 7.44 2.26 0.88
CA ALA A 269 6.52 3.39 0.84
C ALA A 269 6.61 4.26 2.10
N ARG A 270 6.70 3.63 3.28
CA ARG A 270 6.92 4.32 4.56
C ARG A 270 8.26 5.06 4.58
N ALA A 271 9.33 4.43 4.12
CA ALA A 271 10.66 5.07 4.05
C ALA A 271 10.66 6.28 3.10
N LEU A 272 9.93 6.21 1.98
CA LEU A 272 9.75 7.34 1.06
C LEU A 272 8.96 8.48 1.72
N GLU A 273 7.88 8.17 2.44
CA GLU A 273 7.09 9.17 3.15
C GLU A 273 7.88 9.83 4.27
N GLU A 274 8.59 9.05 5.08
CA GLU A 274 9.47 9.58 6.13
C GLU A 274 10.51 10.53 5.53
N HIS A 275 11.10 10.19 4.38
CA HIS A 275 12.08 11.05 3.71
C HIS A 275 11.44 12.35 3.18
N VAL A 276 10.22 12.32 2.67
CA VAL A 276 9.49 13.54 2.28
C VAL A 276 9.21 14.43 3.49
N ARG A 277 8.83 13.83 4.62
CA ARG A 277 8.53 14.55 5.88
C ARG A 277 9.75 15.16 6.57
N GLU A 278 10.98 14.79 6.20
CA GLU A 278 12.20 15.49 6.65
C GLU A 278 12.29 16.92 6.08
N TYR A 279 11.48 17.24 5.06
CA TYR A 279 11.39 18.57 4.47
C TYR A 279 10.02 19.19 4.76
N GLU A 280 9.90 20.50 4.65
CA GLU A 280 8.64 21.24 4.81
C GLU A 280 7.70 21.04 3.60
N VAL A 281 7.30 19.79 3.34
CA VAL A 281 6.35 19.43 2.29
C VAL A 281 4.97 19.25 2.90
N ASP A 282 3.99 19.94 2.32
CA ASP A 282 2.57 19.81 2.71
C ASP A 282 1.97 18.56 2.04
N ILE A 283 1.80 17.47 2.81
CA ILE A 283 1.25 16.20 2.32
C ILE A 283 -0.25 16.18 2.60
N MET A 284 -1.04 16.05 1.54
CA MET A 284 -2.51 15.99 1.57
C MET A 284 -2.97 14.63 1.04
N ASN A 285 -3.30 13.71 1.95
CA ASN A 285 -3.81 12.38 1.63
C ASN A 285 -5.32 12.42 1.32
N LEU A 286 -5.86 11.31 0.78
CA LEU A 286 -7.26 11.13 0.38
C LEU A 286 -7.73 12.14 -0.68
N GLN A 287 -6.80 12.66 -1.48
CA GLN A 287 -7.09 13.64 -2.53
C GLN A 287 -7.01 12.97 -3.90
N ARG A 288 -8.16 12.63 -4.47
CA ARG A 288 -8.27 12.11 -5.83
C ARG A 288 -8.56 13.24 -6.80
N ALA A 289 -7.61 13.51 -7.69
CA ALA A 289 -7.75 14.56 -8.70
C ALA A 289 -8.86 14.23 -9.72
N SER A 290 -9.69 15.21 -10.02
CA SER A 290 -10.83 15.11 -10.94
C SER A 290 -10.74 16.01 -12.15
N GLN A 291 -10.02 17.15 -12.06
CA GLN A 291 -9.84 18.07 -13.16
C GLN A 291 -8.56 18.88 -13.04
N LEU A 292 -7.88 19.10 -14.16
CA LEU A 292 -6.80 20.07 -14.32
C LEU A 292 -7.33 21.31 -15.07
N ILE A 293 -7.14 22.47 -14.48
CA ILE A 293 -7.40 23.77 -15.13
C ILE A 293 -6.05 24.44 -15.36
N PRO A 294 -5.63 24.63 -16.62
CA PRO A 294 -4.40 25.31 -16.95
C PRO A 294 -4.34 26.74 -16.44
N ALA A 295 -3.14 27.27 -16.26
CA ALA A 295 -2.92 28.63 -15.77
C ALA A 295 -3.61 29.66 -16.66
N GLY A 296 -4.37 30.56 -16.00
CA GLY A 296 -4.99 31.72 -16.62
C GLY A 296 -4.10 32.98 -16.51
N ALA A 297 -4.75 34.13 -16.48
CA ALA A 297 -4.08 35.44 -16.37
C ALA A 297 -3.32 35.63 -15.04
N ASP A 298 -3.68 34.87 -13.99
CA ASP A 298 -3.00 34.87 -12.70
C ASP A 298 -1.74 34.01 -12.64
N GLY A 299 -1.42 33.28 -13.73
CA GLY A 299 -0.27 32.41 -13.83
C GLY A 299 -0.34 31.14 -12.97
N LEU A 300 -1.51 30.78 -12.46
CA LEU A 300 -1.71 29.65 -11.57
C LEU A 300 -2.51 28.53 -12.23
N HIS A 301 -1.95 27.33 -12.26
CA HIS A 301 -2.68 26.10 -12.55
C HIS A 301 -3.55 25.73 -11.36
N ARG A 302 -4.68 25.07 -11.61
CA ARG A 302 -5.58 24.54 -10.57
C ARG A 302 -5.80 23.06 -10.77
N VAL A 303 -5.83 22.35 -9.65
CA VAL A 303 -6.23 20.93 -9.60
C VAL A 303 -7.45 20.84 -8.71
N GLN A 304 -8.54 20.34 -9.27
CA GLN A 304 -9.77 20.04 -8.51
C GLN A 304 -9.80 18.57 -8.12
N PHE A 305 -10.40 18.28 -6.98
CA PHE A 305 -10.50 16.96 -6.40
C PHE A 305 -11.95 16.50 -6.33
N GLU A 306 -12.17 15.16 -6.26
CA GLU A 306 -13.52 14.57 -6.23
C GLU A 306 -14.36 15.04 -5.03
N ASN A 307 -13.72 15.39 -3.91
CA ASN A 307 -14.38 15.95 -2.74
C ASN A 307 -14.82 17.43 -2.89
N GLY A 308 -14.55 18.06 -4.04
CA GLY A 308 -14.83 19.46 -4.30
C GLY A 308 -13.75 20.45 -3.81
N GLY A 309 -12.64 19.95 -3.30
CA GLY A 309 -11.45 20.75 -2.98
C GLY A 309 -10.73 21.24 -4.23
N GLU A 310 -9.93 22.31 -4.07
CA GLU A 310 -9.10 22.88 -5.15
C GLU A 310 -7.76 23.33 -4.57
N LEU A 311 -6.68 23.06 -5.31
CA LEU A 311 -5.35 23.56 -5.02
C LEU A 311 -4.82 24.36 -6.21
N LYS A 312 -3.98 25.36 -5.92
CA LYS A 312 -3.37 26.27 -6.91
C LYS A 312 -1.86 26.12 -6.85
N ALA A 313 -1.21 26.17 -8.03
CA ALA A 313 0.24 26.11 -8.10
C ALA A 313 0.77 26.83 -9.34
N LYS A 314 2.02 27.34 -9.24
CA LYS A 314 2.76 27.90 -10.38
C LYS A 314 3.21 26.81 -11.36
N THR A 315 3.58 25.65 -10.82
CA THR A 315 3.93 24.46 -11.60
C THR A 315 3.32 23.21 -11.01
N LEU A 316 3.03 22.25 -11.88
CA LEU A 316 2.47 20.94 -11.51
C LEU A 316 3.42 19.82 -11.94
N ILE A 317 3.50 18.77 -11.12
CA ILE A 317 4.13 17.50 -11.48
C ILE A 317 3.10 16.39 -11.31
N LEU A 318 2.64 15.83 -12.42
CA LEU A 318 1.64 14.77 -12.44
C LEU A 318 2.34 13.41 -12.30
N ALA A 319 2.13 12.74 -11.19
CA ALA A 319 2.77 11.48 -10.81
C ALA A 319 1.74 10.46 -10.31
N THR A 320 0.56 10.45 -10.94
CA THR A 320 -0.60 9.64 -10.53
C THR A 320 -0.45 8.14 -10.80
N GLY A 321 0.63 7.75 -11.50
CA GLY A 321 0.95 6.35 -11.75
C GLY A 321 -0.01 5.66 -12.71
N ALA A 322 -0.03 4.35 -12.64
CA ALA A 322 -0.91 3.49 -13.44
C ALA A 322 -1.40 2.34 -12.57
N ARG A 323 -2.47 1.68 -12.98
CA ARG A 323 -2.99 0.47 -12.37
C ARG A 323 -3.00 -0.68 -13.37
N TRP A 324 -2.79 -1.88 -12.87
CA TRP A 324 -2.90 -3.08 -13.67
C TRP A 324 -4.36 -3.32 -14.06
N ARG A 325 -4.55 -3.76 -15.29
CA ARG A 325 -5.85 -4.27 -15.71
C ARG A 325 -6.02 -5.66 -15.13
N GLU A 326 -7.14 -5.88 -14.46
CA GLU A 326 -7.50 -7.15 -13.83
C GLU A 326 -8.33 -8.03 -14.78
N MET A 327 -8.27 -9.34 -14.59
CA MET A 327 -9.11 -10.29 -15.32
C MET A 327 -10.56 -10.23 -14.86
N ASN A 328 -10.79 -9.82 -13.60
CA ASN A 328 -12.08 -9.79 -12.91
C ASN A 328 -12.76 -11.18 -12.84
N VAL A 329 -11.98 -12.18 -12.45
CA VAL A 329 -12.44 -13.56 -12.29
C VAL A 329 -12.37 -14.01 -10.82
N PRO A 330 -13.22 -14.98 -10.39
CA PRO A 330 -13.13 -15.58 -9.07
C PRO A 330 -11.70 -16.04 -8.74
N GLY A 331 -11.25 -15.83 -7.51
CA GLY A 331 -9.92 -16.19 -7.03
C GLY A 331 -8.81 -15.19 -7.37
N GLU A 332 -8.99 -14.28 -8.33
CA GLU A 332 -7.93 -13.31 -8.70
C GLU A 332 -7.52 -12.43 -7.53
N GLN A 333 -8.49 -11.83 -6.84
CA GLN A 333 -8.23 -10.96 -5.69
C GLN A 333 -7.78 -11.75 -4.45
N GLU A 334 -8.39 -12.93 -4.24
CA GLU A 334 -8.05 -13.81 -3.11
C GLU A 334 -6.58 -14.22 -3.13
N TYR A 335 -6.04 -14.55 -4.32
CA TYR A 335 -4.67 -15.03 -4.47
C TYR A 335 -3.69 -13.95 -4.96
N ARG A 336 -4.07 -12.68 -4.98
CA ARG A 336 -3.17 -11.57 -5.28
C ARG A 336 -2.03 -11.51 -4.27
N GLY A 337 -0.77 -11.54 -4.76
CA GLY A 337 0.43 -11.67 -3.93
C GLY A 337 0.64 -13.07 -3.33
N ARG A 338 -0.26 -14.03 -3.61
CA ARG A 338 -0.15 -15.44 -3.18
C ARG A 338 -0.17 -16.41 -4.37
N GLY A 339 0.40 -15.95 -5.48
CA GLY A 339 0.49 -16.68 -6.74
C GLY A 339 -0.11 -15.94 -7.93
N VAL A 340 -1.02 -14.97 -7.75
CA VAL A 340 -1.40 -14.01 -8.77
C VAL A 340 -0.50 -12.79 -8.68
N ALA A 341 0.21 -12.48 -9.76
CA ALA A 341 1.20 -11.41 -9.88
C ALA A 341 0.95 -10.58 -11.15
N TYR A 342 1.45 -9.34 -11.15
CA TYR A 342 1.26 -8.40 -12.25
C TYR A 342 2.60 -7.87 -12.80
N CYS A 343 3.70 -8.08 -12.10
CA CYS A 343 5.04 -7.62 -12.51
C CYS A 343 5.99 -8.80 -12.68
N PRO A 344 6.27 -9.27 -13.91
CA PRO A 344 7.21 -10.37 -14.14
C PRO A 344 8.62 -10.09 -13.64
N HIS A 345 9.10 -8.85 -13.83
CA HIS A 345 10.43 -8.42 -13.37
C HIS A 345 10.57 -8.34 -11.85
N CYS A 346 9.44 -8.12 -11.14
CA CYS A 346 9.42 -8.02 -9.68
C CYS A 346 9.30 -9.40 -9.05
N ASP A 347 8.31 -10.17 -9.50
CA ASP A 347 7.86 -11.40 -8.84
C ASP A 347 8.40 -12.68 -9.50
N GLY A 348 8.90 -12.60 -10.75
CA GLY A 348 9.40 -13.74 -11.51
C GLY A 348 10.40 -14.62 -10.76
N PRO A 349 11.43 -14.07 -10.09
CA PRO A 349 12.40 -14.84 -9.31
C PRO A 349 11.77 -15.72 -8.21
N LEU A 350 10.62 -15.33 -7.63
CA LEU A 350 9.90 -16.09 -6.61
C LEU A 350 9.30 -17.41 -7.14
N PHE A 351 9.18 -17.51 -8.46
CA PHE A 351 8.60 -18.67 -9.16
C PHE A 351 9.66 -19.57 -9.79
N LYS A 352 10.93 -19.44 -9.41
CA LYS A 352 12.02 -20.25 -9.93
C LYS A 352 11.71 -21.75 -9.82
N GLY A 353 11.77 -22.45 -10.97
CA GLY A 353 11.53 -23.89 -11.06
C GLY A 353 10.07 -24.32 -10.93
N LYS A 354 9.10 -23.37 -10.86
CA LYS A 354 7.66 -23.63 -10.79
C LYS A 354 7.02 -23.59 -12.19
N ARG A 355 5.76 -24.03 -12.28
CA ARG A 355 4.93 -23.88 -13.49
C ARG A 355 4.09 -22.61 -13.33
N VAL A 356 4.06 -21.76 -14.34
CA VAL A 356 3.30 -20.52 -14.30
C VAL A 356 2.45 -20.33 -15.56
N ALA A 357 1.42 -19.49 -15.45
CA ALA A 357 0.70 -18.96 -16.59
C ALA A 357 1.03 -17.47 -16.79
N VAL A 358 0.97 -17.04 -18.05
CA VAL A 358 0.94 -15.63 -18.44
C VAL A 358 -0.38 -15.38 -19.17
N ILE A 359 -1.13 -14.40 -18.72
CA ILE A 359 -2.41 -14.03 -19.32
C ILE A 359 -2.23 -12.79 -20.18
N GLY A 360 -2.44 -12.93 -21.50
CA GLY A 360 -2.32 -11.87 -22.50
C GLY A 360 -1.25 -12.13 -23.54
N GLY A 361 -1.59 -12.00 -24.82
CA GLY A 361 -0.74 -12.26 -25.98
C GLY A 361 -0.28 -11.00 -26.72
N GLY A 362 -0.30 -9.82 -26.09
CA GLY A 362 0.35 -8.61 -26.57
C GLY A 362 1.86 -8.61 -26.32
N ASN A 363 2.58 -7.53 -26.70
CA ASN A 363 4.03 -7.42 -26.48
C ASN A 363 4.40 -7.72 -25.03
N SER A 364 3.76 -7.06 -24.06
CA SER A 364 4.08 -7.25 -22.63
C SER A 364 3.90 -8.70 -22.16
N GLY A 365 2.84 -9.39 -22.60
CA GLY A 365 2.60 -10.79 -22.20
C GLY A 365 3.60 -11.75 -22.84
N VAL A 366 3.94 -11.52 -24.11
CA VAL A 366 4.93 -12.36 -24.81
C VAL A 366 6.34 -12.12 -24.26
N GLU A 367 6.74 -10.86 -23.99
CA GLU A 367 7.99 -10.52 -23.32
C GLU A 367 8.07 -11.15 -21.93
N ALA A 368 6.99 -11.04 -21.13
CA ALA A 368 6.91 -11.68 -19.83
C ALA A 368 7.07 -13.21 -19.90
N ALA A 369 6.44 -13.84 -20.88
CA ALA A 369 6.57 -15.28 -21.07
C ALA A 369 7.99 -15.71 -21.48
N ILE A 370 8.66 -14.89 -22.29
CA ILE A 370 10.07 -15.12 -22.68
C ILE A 370 11.00 -14.99 -21.48
N ASP A 371 10.85 -13.92 -20.68
CA ASP A 371 11.65 -13.67 -19.48
C ASP A 371 11.47 -14.79 -18.45
N LEU A 372 10.22 -15.12 -18.14
CA LEU A 372 9.88 -16.17 -17.18
C LEU A 372 10.37 -17.55 -17.63
N ALA A 373 10.36 -17.84 -18.93
CA ALA A 373 10.88 -19.11 -19.44
C ALA A 373 12.34 -19.39 -19.09
N GLY A 374 13.14 -18.33 -18.85
CA GLY A 374 14.52 -18.45 -18.38
C GLY A 374 14.65 -18.76 -16.88
N ILE A 375 13.55 -18.67 -16.10
CA ILE A 375 13.56 -18.74 -14.65
C ILE A 375 12.75 -19.94 -14.14
N VAL A 376 11.57 -20.17 -14.76
CA VAL A 376 10.57 -21.14 -14.30
C VAL A 376 10.68 -22.47 -15.04
N ALA A 377 10.06 -23.53 -14.52
CA ALA A 377 10.06 -24.84 -15.18
C ALA A 377 9.23 -24.84 -16.47
N HIS A 378 8.06 -24.16 -16.46
CA HIS A 378 7.15 -24.15 -17.61
C HIS A 378 6.28 -22.90 -17.60
N VAL A 379 6.04 -22.32 -18.77
CA VAL A 379 5.15 -21.19 -18.99
C VAL A 379 3.98 -21.61 -19.87
N THR A 380 2.75 -21.36 -19.44
CA THR A 380 1.55 -21.45 -20.29
C THR A 380 1.05 -20.04 -20.58
N LEU A 381 1.19 -19.55 -21.81
CA LEU A 381 0.65 -18.27 -22.24
C LEU A 381 -0.78 -18.47 -22.75
N LEU A 382 -1.75 -17.73 -22.18
CA LEU A 382 -3.15 -17.72 -22.57
C LEU A 382 -3.50 -16.41 -23.26
N GLU A 383 -3.99 -16.49 -24.50
CA GLU A 383 -4.52 -15.36 -25.26
C GLU A 383 -6.00 -15.55 -25.54
N PHE A 384 -6.78 -14.50 -25.28
CA PHE A 384 -8.23 -14.48 -25.51
C PHE A 384 -8.60 -14.50 -27.01
N GLY A 385 -7.77 -13.89 -27.86
CA GLY A 385 -7.96 -13.78 -29.30
C GLY A 385 -7.48 -15.00 -30.11
N GLU A 386 -7.78 -14.97 -31.39
CA GLU A 386 -7.31 -15.99 -32.36
C GLU A 386 -5.80 -15.94 -32.56
N ASP A 387 -5.21 -14.74 -32.46
CA ASP A 387 -3.79 -14.52 -32.72
C ASP A 387 -3.12 -13.69 -31.61
N LEU A 388 -1.83 -13.94 -31.41
CA LEU A 388 -0.99 -13.09 -30.59
C LEU A 388 -0.84 -11.74 -31.29
N ARG A 389 -0.99 -10.65 -30.53
CA ARG A 389 -0.86 -9.28 -31.02
C ARG A 389 0.54 -8.71 -30.81
N ALA A 390 1.45 -9.52 -30.31
CA ALA A 390 2.86 -9.17 -30.16
C ALA A 390 3.58 -9.08 -31.50
N ASP A 391 4.68 -8.35 -31.51
CA ASP A 391 5.55 -8.22 -32.70
C ASP A 391 6.07 -9.58 -33.18
N ALA A 392 6.17 -9.75 -34.48
CA ALA A 392 6.55 -11.01 -35.10
C ALA A 392 7.93 -11.56 -34.61
N VAL A 393 8.85 -10.66 -34.25
CA VAL A 393 10.16 -11.06 -33.69
C VAL A 393 10.01 -11.69 -32.31
N LEU A 394 9.15 -11.15 -31.46
CA LEU A 394 8.84 -11.69 -30.13
C LEU A 394 8.12 -13.03 -30.23
N GLN A 395 7.15 -13.14 -31.14
CA GLN A 395 6.44 -14.41 -31.38
C GLN A 395 7.40 -15.52 -31.86
N ARG A 396 8.35 -15.22 -32.77
CA ARG A 396 9.37 -16.18 -33.19
C ARG A 396 10.25 -16.62 -32.03
N LYS A 397 10.67 -15.69 -31.16
CA LYS A 397 11.45 -16.01 -29.97
C LYS A 397 10.66 -16.90 -29.01
N LEU A 398 9.43 -16.54 -28.70
CA LEU A 398 8.52 -17.32 -27.85
C LEU A 398 8.39 -18.76 -28.32
N ASN A 399 8.09 -18.94 -29.63
CA ASN A 399 7.89 -20.25 -30.25
C ASN A 399 9.16 -21.10 -30.32
N SER A 400 10.35 -20.52 -30.12
CA SER A 400 11.61 -21.25 -30.05
C SER A 400 11.92 -21.85 -28.68
N LEU A 401 11.13 -21.50 -27.65
CA LEU A 401 11.38 -21.93 -26.28
C LEU A 401 10.66 -23.25 -25.98
N PRO A 402 11.39 -24.31 -25.58
CA PRO A 402 10.82 -25.64 -25.42
C PRO A 402 9.90 -25.78 -24.20
N ASN A 403 10.02 -24.89 -23.23
CA ASN A 403 9.23 -24.89 -22.00
C ASN A 403 8.08 -23.88 -22.01
N VAL A 404 7.69 -23.38 -23.19
CA VAL A 404 6.54 -22.48 -23.36
C VAL A 404 5.45 -23.16 -24.18
N ARG A 405 4.23 -23.10 -23.66
CA ARG A 405 3.00 -23.51 -24.36
C ARG A 405 2.12 -22.30 -24.58
N VAL A 406 1.63 -22.11 -25.80
CA VAL A 406 0.69 -21.03 -26.15
C VAL A 406 -0.70 -21.63 -26.35
N LEU A 407 -1.68 -21.06 -25.65
CA LEU A 407 -3.11 -21.34 -25.79
C LEU A 407 -3.80 -20.09 -26.31
N LYS A 408 -4.30 -20.14 -27.53
CA LYS A 408 -5.10 -19.09 -28.16
C LYS A 408 -6.59 -19.39 -27.99
N MET A 409 -7.45 -18.44 -28.19
CA MET A 409 -8.91 -18.53 -27.95
C MET A 409 -9.24 -18.99 -26.52
N ALA A 410 -8.35 -18.75 -25.56
CA ALA A 410 -8.44 -19.21 -24.18
C ALA A 410 -8.89 -18.06 -23.25
N GLN A 411 -10.09 -18.14 -22.75
CA GLN A 411 -10.62 -17.18 -21.76
C GLN A 411 -10.43 -17.72 -20.35
N THR A 412 -9.54 -17.11 -19.56
CA THR A 412 -9.45 -17.43 -18.13
C THR A 412 -10.76 -17.09 -17.44
N THR A 413 -11.30 -18.02 -16.66
CA THR A 413 -12.60 -17.88 -15.99
C THR A 413 -12.50 -18.01 -14.47
N GLU A 414 -11.44 -18.62 -13.94
CA GLU A 414 -11.27 -18.81 -12.50
C GLU A 414 -9.78 -19.02 -12.16
N VAL A 415 -9.35 -18.49 -11.02
CA VAL A 415 -8.09 -18.83 -10.38
C VAL A 415 -8.36 -19.80 -9.25
N LYS A 416 -7.69 -20.97 -9.27
CA LYS A 416 -7.79 -21.98 -8.23
C LYS A 416 -6.67 -21.89 -7.23
N GLY A 417 -6.96 -22.16 -5.97
CA GLY A 417 -5.97 -22.24 -4.92
C GLY A 417 -6.43 -23.14 -3.77
N ASP A 418 -5.55 -23.29 -2.78
CA ASP A 418 -5.73 -24.12 -1.59
C ASP A 418 -6.07 -23.31 -0.33
N GLY A 419 -6.46 -22.04 -0.49
CA GLY A 419 -6.68 -21.08 0.57
C GLY A 419 -5.38 -20.34 1.02
N GLN A 420 -4.21 -20.85 0.66
CA GLN A 420 -2.93 -20.22 0.96
C GLN A 420 -2.25 -19.65 -0.29
N LYS A 421 -2.31 -20.36 -1.40
CA LYS A 421 -1.65 -20.00 -2.67
C LYS A 421 -2.40 -20.56 -3.87
N VAL A 422 -2.04 -20.03 -5.05
CA VAL A 422 -2.49 -20.55 -6.34
C VAL A 422 -2.04 -22.00 -6.54
N THR A 423 -2.95 -22.84 -7.00
CA THR A 423 -2.70 -24.23 -7.42
C THR A 423 -3.08 -24.51 -8.87
N GLY A 424 -3.76 -23.57 -9.52
CA GLY A 424 -4.15 -23.71 -10.92
C GLY A 424 -5.04 -22.58 -11.42
N LEU A 425 -5.47 -22.70 -12.65
CA LEU A 425 -6.49 -21.84 -13.26
C LEU A 425 -7.47 -22.67 -14.11
N VAL A 426 -8.64 -22.09 -14.34
CA VAL A 426 -9.64 -22.61 -15.29
C VAL A 426 -9.73 -21.64 -16.47
N TYR A 427 -9.78 -22.19 -17.66
CA TYR A 427 -10.07 -21.42 -18.86
C TYR A 427 -11.13 -22.11 -19.71
N LYS A 428 -11.86 -21.32 -20.48
CA LYS A 428 -12.82 -21.75 -21.48
C LYS A 428 -12.17 -21.63 -22.86
N ASP A 429 -12.18 -22.73 -23.63
CA ASP A 429 -11.83 -22.69 -25.05
C ASP A 429 -12.99 -22.06 -25.81
N ARG A 430 -12.76 -20.90 -26.41
CA ARG A 430 -13.76 -20.12 -27.12
C ARG A 430 -14.10 -20.67 -28.51
N THR A 431 -13.42 -21.72 -28.96
CA THR A 431 -13.72 -22.38 -30.24
C THR A 431 -14.84 -23.41 -30.11
N ASN A 432 -14.95 -24.06 -28.95
CA ASN A 432 -15.89 -25.18 -28.72
C ASN A 432 -16.64 -25.07 -27.39
N ASP A 433 -16.41 -23.99 -26.61
CA ASP A 433 -16.97 -23.74 -25.27
C ASP A 433 -16.56 -24.76 -24.18
N GLU A 434 -15.59 -25.62 -24.43
CA GLU A 434 -15.09 -26.56 -23.44
C GLU A 434 -14.30 -25.85 -22.31
N VAL A 435 -14.44 -26.36 -21.09
CA VAL A 435 -13.78 -25.84 -19.91
C VAL A 435 -12.60 -26.74 -19.54
N HIS A 436 -11.44 -26.14 -19.40
CA HIS A 436 -10.19 -26.83 -19.09
C HIS A 436 -9.56 -26.29 -17.82
N SER A 437 -8.79 -27.10 -17.12
CA SER A 437 -8.00 -26.72 -15.94
C SER A 437 -6.51 -26.93 -16.20
N VAL A 438 -5.70 -25.98 -15.74
CA VAL A 438 -4.24 -26.06 -15.79
C VAL A 438 -3.70 -26.01 -14.36
N GLU A 439 -2.94 -27.01 -13.95
CA GLU A 439 -2.23 -27.02 -12.67
C GLU A 439 -0.94 -26.21 -12.78
N LEU A 440 -0.76 -25.23 -11.88
CA LEU A 440 0.39 -24.33 -11.83
C LEU A 440 0.47 -23.63 -10.47
N GLU A 441 1.59 -22.98 -10.21
CA GLU A 441 1.86 -22.34 -8.93
C GLU A 441 1.90 -20.82 -9.01
N GLY A 442 1.72 -20.22 -10.22
CA GLY A 442 1.71 -18.77 -10.39
C GLY A 442 1.01 -18.31 -11.66
N ILE A 443 0.40 -17.14 -11.61
CA ILE A 443 -0.30 -16.51 -12.73
C ILE A 443 0.18 -15.06 -12.85
N PHE A 444 0.73 -14.69 -14.01
CA PHE A 444 1.14 -13.34 -14.34
C PHE A 444 0.11 -12.69 -15.27
N VAL A 445 -0.59 -11.70 -14.78
CA VAL A 445 -1.65 -10.99 -15.52
C VAL A 445 -1.02 -9.87 -16.33
N GLN A 446 -0.99 -10.01 -17.68
CA GLN A 446 -0.33 -9.10 -18.62
C GLN A 446 -1.28 -8.59 -19.70
N ILE A 447 -2.48 -8.16 -19.30
CA ILE A 447 -3.54 -7.66 -20.18
C ILE A 447 -3.59 -6.14 -20.27
N GLY A 448 -2.51 -5.48 -19.85
CA GLY A 448 -2.24 -4.07 -20.01
C GLY A 448 -2.24 -3.28 -18.70
N LEU A 449 -1.67 -2.09 -18.79
CA LEU A 449 -1.68 -1.05 -17.77
C LEU A 449 -2.72 0.00 -18.14
N LEU A 450 -3.37 0.57 -17.12
CA LEU A 450 -4.29 1.69 -17.24
C LEU A 450 -3.66 2.89 -16.54
N PRO A 451 -3.13 3.87 -17.29
CA PRO A 451 -2.63 5.10 -16.69
C PRO A 451 -3.74 5.81 -15.92
N ASN A 452 -3.42 6.37 -14.74
CA ASN A 452 -4.38 7.13 -13.93
C ASN A 452 -4.47 8.58 -14.45
N SER A 453 -4.94 8.72 -15.69
CA SER A 453 -4.96 9.96 -16.48
C SER A 453 -6.34 10.30 -17.06
N GLU A 454 -7.37 9.54 -16.73
CA GLU A 454 -8.72 9.73 -17.28
C GLU A 454 -9.24 11.16 -17.08
N TRP A 455 -8.93 11.75 -15.93
CA TRP A 455 -9.29 13.11 -15.53
C TRP A 455 -8.57 14.22 -16.33
N LEU A 456 -7.54 13.86 -17.10
CA LEU A 456 -6.75 14.75 -17.96
C LEU A 456 -7.20 14.74 -19.42
N LYS A 457 -8.15 13.86 -19.76
CA LYS A 457 -8.64 13.72 -21.13
C LYS A 457 -9.25 15.03 -21.63
N GLY A 458 -8.78 15.50 -22.78
CA GLY A 458 -9.21 16.78 -23.38
C GLY A 458 -8.45 18.00 -22.82
N THR A 459 -7.60 17.83 -21.80
CA THR A 459 -6.78 18.92 -21.25
C THR A 459 -5.31 18.77 -21.65
N LEU A 460 -4.75 17.55 -21.54
CA LEU A 460 -3.38 17.21 -21.93
C LEU A 460 -3.35 16.31 -23.16
N GLU A 461 -2.24 16.34 -23.88
CA GLU A 461 -1.96 15.35 -24.92
C GLU A 461 -1.66 13.99 -24.29
N LEU A 462 -2.48 13.01 -24.65
CA LEU A 462 -2.36 11.62 -24.20
C LEU A 462 -2.05 10.70 -25.39
N SER A 463 -1.30 9.63 -25.14
CA SER A 463 -1.09 8.57 -26.13
C SER A 463 -2.42 7.82 -26.39
N ARG A 464 -2.43 6.99 -27.43
CA ARG A 464 -3.59 6.10 -27.70
C ARG A 464 -3.91 5.13 -26.55
N PHE A 465 -2.97 4.94 -25.63
CA PHE A 465 -3.13 4.11 -24.44
C PHE A 465 -3.50 4.91 -23.18
N GLY A 466 -3.68 6.23 -23.30
CA GLY A 466 -4.01 7.13 -22.20
C GLY A 466 -2.81 7.64 -21.41
N GLU A 467 -1.58 7.31 -21.79
CA GLU A 467 -0.38 7.80 -21.10
C GLU A 467 -0.15 9.28 -21.40
N ILE A 468 0.34 10.06 -20.43
CA ILE A 468 0.72 11.45 -20.64
C ILE A 468 1.97 11.49 -21.52
N ILE A 469 1.88 12.20 -22.65
CA ILE A 469 3.02 12.40 -23.54
C ILE A 469 3.96 13.43 -22.91
N VAL A 470 5.22 13.06 -22.74
CA VAL A 470 6.26 13.93 -22.17
C VAL A 470 7.51 13.96 -23.04
N ASP A 471 8.21 15.10 -22.99
CA ASP A 471 9.53 15.24 -23.61
C ASP A 471 10.66 14.66 -22.72
N ALA A 472 11.91 14.80 -23.16
CA ALA A 472 13.08 14.34 -22.42
C ALA A 472 13.25 15.00 -21.04
N LYS A 473 12.60 16.14 -20.78
CA LYS A 473 12.61 16.87 -19.50
C LYS A 473 11.39 16.56 -18.62
N GLY A 474 10.48 15.71 -19.08
CA GLY A 474 9.22 15.43 -18.39
C GLY A 474 8.16 16.51 -18.60
N GLN A 475 8.33 17.44 -19.56
CA GLN A 475 7.37 18.49 -19.83
C GLN A 475 6.21 17.93 -20.66
N THR A 476 4.99 18.31 -20.31
CA THR A 476 3.76 17.95 -21.03
C THR A 476 3.43 18.97 -22.13
N SER A 477 2.29 18.81 -22.78
CA SER A 477 1.77 19.77 -23.79
C SER A 477 1.40 21.14 -23.19
N ILE A 478 1.32 21.28 -21.87
CA ILE A 478 1.01 22.56 -21.20
C ILE A 478 2.26 23.09 -20.51
N PRO A 479 2.71 24.33 -20.80
CA PRO A 479 3.82 24.97 -20.10
C PRO A 479 3.59 25.02 -18.60
N GLY A 480 4.63 24.71 -17.80
CA GLY A 480 4.54 24.66 -16.33
C GLY A 480 3.90 23.39 -15.77
N VAL A 481 3.42 22.48 -16.63
CA VAL A 481 2.91 21.16 -16.23
C VAL A 481 3.86 20.08 -16.69
N PHE A 482 4.38 19.33 -15.74
CA PHE A 482 5.31 18.21 -15.92
C PHE A 482 4.63 16.90 -15.53
N ALA A 483 5.15 15.78 -15.97
CA ALA A 483 4.70 14.47 -15.53
C ALA A 483 5.86 13.49 -15.40
N ALA A 484 5.69 12.49 -14.53
CA ALA A 484 6.71 11.51 -14.23
C ALA A 484 6.12 10.14 -13.82
N GLY A 485 6.90 9.09 -14.04
CA GLY A 485 6.57 7.73 -13.64
C GLY A 485 5.56 7.05 -14.57
N ASP A 486 4.87 6.05 -14.05
CA ASP A 486 4.10 5.08 -14.83
C ASP A 486 2.92 5.68 -15.61
N VAL A 487 2.45 6.86 -15.23
CA VAL A 487 1.38 7.58 -15.94
C VAL A 487 1.83 8.13 -17.30
N THR A 488 3.14 8.21 -17.56
CA THR A 488 3.72 8.83 -18.76
C THR A 488 4.06 7.83 -19.85
N THR A 489 4.46 8.33 -21.01
CA THR A 489 4.99 7.54 -22.14
C THR A 489 6.42 7.03 -21.92
N VAL A 490 7.04 7.28 -20.76
CA VAL A 490 8.37 6.77 -20.42
C VAL A 490 8.33 5.24 -20.39
N PRO A 491 9.22 4.55 -21.12
CA PRO A 491 9.26 3.09 -21.15
C PRO A 491 9.73 2.50 -19.79
N TYR A 492 9.45 1.21 -19.60
CA TYR A 492 9.87 0.42 -18.41
C TYR A 492 9.33 0.97 -17.09
N LYS A 493 8.12 0.56 -16.77
CA LYS A 493 7.41 0.95 -15.52
C LYS A 493 8.04 0.26 -14.30
N GLN A 494 9.06 0.89 -13.72
CA GLN A 494 9.84 0.39 -12.58
C GLN A 494 9.98 1.46 -11.50
N ILE A 495 10.07 1.05 -10.24
CA ILE A 495 10.18 1.97 -9.08
C ILE A 495 11.40 2.90 -9.24
N VAL A 496 12.56 2.34 -9.59
CA VAL A 496 13.80 3.12 -9.75
C VAL A 496 13.72 4.13 -10.90
N ILE A 497 13.04 3.77 -11.98
CA ILE A 497 12.81 4.66 -13.14
C ILE A 497 11.85 5.77 -12.74
N ALA A 498 10.76 5.45 -12.05
CA ALA A 498 9.79 6.43 -11.56
C ALA A 498 10.45 7.46 -10.61
N VAL A 499 11.32 7.01 -9.70
CA VAL A 499 12.12 7.90 -8.83
C VAL A 499 12.99 8.85 -9.67
N GLY A 500 13.72 8.32 -10.65
CA GLY A 500 14.58 9.13 -11.55
C GLY A 500 13.77 10.14 -12.36
N GLU A 501 12.62 9.72 -12.90
CA GLU A 501 11.72 10.60 -13.66
C GLU A 501 11.11 11.70 -12.77
N GLY A 502 10.71 11.40 -11.54
CA GLY A 502 10.22 12.38 -10.57
C GLY A 502 11.26 13.45 -10.25
N ALA A 503 12.49 13.02 -9.97
CA ALA A 503 13.62 13.94 -9.75
C ALA A 503 13.89 14.84 -10.96
N LYS A 504 13.89 14.28 -12.17
CA LYS A 504 14.08 15.01 -13.43
C LYS A 504 12.95 16.04 -13.66
N ALA A 505 11.69 15.64 -13.50
CA ALA A 505 10.54 16.54 -13.66
C ALA A 505 10.61 17.70 -12.66
N SER A 506 11.01 17.45 -11.42
CA SER A 506 11.19 18.49 -10.41
C SER A 506 12.29 19.50 -10.75
N LEU A 507 13.44 19.02 -11.25
CA LEU A 507 14.51 19.91 -11.72
C LEU A 507 14.05 20.77 -12.89
N SER A 508 13.27 20.21 -13.81
CA SER A 508 12.70 20.93 -14.94
C SER A 508 11.63 21.95 -14.51
N ALA A 509 10.80 21.61 -13.53
CA ALA A 509 9.84 22.54 -12.94
C ALA A 509 10.54 23.73 -12.27
N PHE A 510 11.64 23.48 -11.56
CA PHE A 510 12.44 24.54 -10.95
C PHE A 510 13.10 25.45 -12.01
N ASP A 511 13.64 24.89 -13.11
CA ASP A 511 14.16 25.68 -14.24
C ASP A 511 13.07 26.55 -14.86
N HIS A 512 11.86 26.03 -15.01
CA HIS A 512 10.69 26.79 -15.49
C HIS A 512 10.36 27.96 -14.54
N LEU A 513 10.30 27.72 -13.23
CA LEU A 513 10.02 28.76 -12.22
C LEU A 513 11.05 29.89 -12.28
N ILE A 514 12.35 29.59 -12.38
CA ILE A 514 13.40 30.61 -12.50
C ILE A 514 13.19 31.47 -13.75
N ARG A 515 12.90 30.83 -14.90
CA ARG A 515 12.75 31.55 -16.17
C ARG A 515 11.51 32.42 -16.21
N THR A 516 10.42 31.97 -15.59
CA THR A 516 9.15 32.71 -15.58
C THR A 516 9.09 33.79 -14.50
N SER A 517 9.92 33.72 -13.45
CA SER A 517 10.02 34.74 -12.40
C SER A 517 11.13 35.76 -12.63
N ALA A 518 11.97 35.61 -13.68
CA ALA A 518 13.01 36.58 -14.00
C ALA A 518 12.39 37.95 -14.34
N PRO A 519 12.92 39.06 -13.79
CA PRO A 519 12.51 40.38 -14.24
C PRO A 519 12.75 40.54 -15.77
N ALA A 520 11.82 41.19 -16.45
CA ALA A 520 11.91 41.48 -17.89
C ALA A 520 13.10 42.36 -18.23
#